data_5afae972c8f4b2077b86e7a63d2215a8
#
_entry.id   5afae972c8f4b2077b86e7a63d2215a8
#
_cell.length_a   1.000
_cell.length_b   1.000
_cell.length_c   1.000
_cell.angle_alpha   90.00
_cell.angle_beta   90.00
_cell.angle_gamma   90.00
#
_symmetry.space_group_name_H-M   'P 1'
#
loop_
_entity.id
_entity.type
_entity.pdbx_description
1 polymer ?
#
loop_
_entity_poly.entity_id
_entity_poly.type
_entity_poly.pdbx_seq_one_letter_code
_entity_poly.pdbx_strand_id
1 'polypeptide(L)'
;MEELFPGPPRTFLYICAMEGGLALDLRIIQTLLRLGHKVILTLKEAPVYYAPTVWDVDRDPLLVDNLPESHIFKAPAASKNELLRRLRENRLLARAWKESDAIIARGRCNRDVLLGTSHLFTRDVFCFWEDRGEVRMQLKPHAPGIRKFSEQALTAKARTIIKSMRASKDSGKAVMFYSCIIGSIPGQTATAIKVADTFVRSLRERLDQVFIINPAEYFEPGMDGDDLMFMWEQVQRSGLINIWRFQSMEDIEASFGLMGLKVPPVWSGKYATFYTRCTKEKRIALDMQRSHPELQIDGPAPEKSFL
;
A
#
# COMPACT_ATOMS: atom_id res chain seq x y z
N MET A 1 12.93 -8.48 -26.41
CA MET A 1 13.01 -7.59 -25.23
C MET A 1 12.98 -6.12 -25.65
N GLU A 2 13.78 -5.68 -26.62
CA GLU A 2 13.72 -4.31 -27.16
C GLU A 2 12.34 -3.95 -27.70
N GLU A 3 11.69 -4.88 -28.39
CA GLU A 3 10.33 -4.72 -28.90
C GLU A 3 9.25 -4.73 -27.79
N LEU A 4 9.54 -5.36 -26.64
CA LEU A 4 8.61 -5.45 -25.52
C LEU A 4 8.59 -4.20 -24.63
N PHE A 5 9.70 -3.47 -24.58
CA PHE A 5 9.86 -2.30 -23.74
C PHE A 5 10.40 -1.10 -24.51
N PRO A 6 9.72 -0.67 -25.56
CA PRO A 6 10.12 0.53 -26.31
C PRO A 6 9.94 1.79 -25.47
N GLY A 7 10.75 2.80 -25.73
CA GLY A 7 10.57 4.12 -25.13
C GLY A 7 11.67 4.53 -24.14
N PRO A 8 11.44 5.57 -23.34
CA PRO A 8 12.46 6.12 -22.44
C PRO A 8 12.83 5.11 -21.33
N PRO A 9 13.99 5.30 -20.69
CA PRO A 9 14.38 4.50 -19.53
C PRO A 9 13.29 4.40 -18.47
N ARG A 10 13.03 3.18 -17.97
CA ARG A 10 12.04 2.88 -16.94
C ARG A 10 12.70 2.17 -15.76
N THR A 11 12.07 2.23 -14.61
CA THR A 11 12.44 1.43 -13.45
C THR A 11 11.53 0.20 -13.37
N PHE A 12 12.10 -0.99 -13.42
CA PHE A 12 11.38 -2.25 -13.29
C PHE A 12 11.57 -2.84 -11.90
N LEU A 13 10.47 -3.26 -11.27
CA LEU A 13 10.52 -4.18 -10.14
C LEU A 13 10.56 -5.60 -10.68
N TYR A 14 11.68 -6.30 -10.44
CA TYR A 14 11.86 -7.68 -10.90
C TYR A 14 11.63 -8.66 -9.75
N ILE A 15 10.67 -9.56 -9.92
CA ILE A 15 10.29 -10.58 -8.94
C ILE A 15 10.76 -11.93 -9.49
N CYS A 16 11.78 -12.50 -8.84
CA CYS A 16 12.34 -13.78 -9.21
C CYS A 16 11.34 -14.93 -9.03
N ALA A 17 11.51 -15.99 -9.80
CA ALA A 17 10.74 -17.21 -9.62
C ALA A 17 11.07 -17.89 -8.29
N MET A 18 10.11 -18.65 -7.78
CA MET A 18 10.32 -19.59 -6.67
C MET A 18 10.92 -20.92 -7.13
N GLU A 19 10.98 -21.12 -8.44
CA GLU A 19 11.44 -22.36 -9.10
C GLU A 19 12.48 -22.01 -10.16
N GLY A 20 13.56 -22.80 -10.23
CA GLY A 20 14.58 -22.69 -11.25
C GLY A 20 15.66 -21.65 -10.99
N GLY A 21 16.78 -21.84 -11.64
CA GLY A 21 18.00 -21.09 -11.40
C GLY A 21 17.95 -19.62 -11.83
N LEU A 22 18.76 -18.83 -11.18
CA LEU A 22 18.92 -17.39 -11.35
C LEU A 22 19.49 -16.99 -12.74
N ALA A 23 20.09 -17.93 -13.49
CA ALA A 23 20.75 -17.64 -14.76
C ALA A 23 19.84 -17.01 -15.82
N LEU A 24 18.56 -17.43 -15.89
CA LEU A 24 17.58 -16.80 -16.79
C LEU A 24 17.19 -15.41 -16.32
N ASP A 25 17.01 -15.24 -15.02
CA ASP A 25 16.71 -13.93 -14.41
C ASP A 25 17.82 -12.93 -14.73
N LEU A 26 19.08 -13.34 -14.56
CA LEU A 26 20.24 -12.51 -14.87
C LEU A 26 20.28 -12.06 -16.34
N ARG A 27 20.00 -12.95 -17.28
CA ARG A 27 19.95 -12.59 -18.70
C ARG A 27 18.88 -11.54 -19.00
N ILE A 28 17.71 -11.67 -18.38
CA ILE A 28 16.62 -10.70 -18.53
C ILE A 28 17.05 -9.36 -17.91
N ILE A 29 17.56 -9.38 -16.70
CA ILE A 29 18.01 -8.18 -15.98
C ILE A 29 19.14 -7.47 -16.74
N GLN A 30 20.17 -8.20 -17.18
CA GLN A 30 21.26 -7.63 -17.96
C GLN A 30 20.77 -7.01 -19.28
N THR A 31 19.75 -7.60 -19.90
CA THR A 31 19.16 -7.02 -21.10
C THR A 31 18.44 -5.73 -20.81
N LEU A 32 17.68 -5.65 -19.72
CA LEU A 32 17.03 -4.42 -19.28
C LEU A 32 18.04 -3.32 -18.95
N LEU A 33 19.11 -3.66 -18.24
CA LEU A 33 20.19 -2.71 -17.91
C LEU A 33 20.91 -2.20 -19.17
N ARG A 34 21.19 -3.06 -20.16
CA ARG A 34 21.77 -2.65 -21.45
C ARG A 34 20.87 -1.72 -22.25
N LEU A 35 19.55 -1.84 -22.09
CA LEU A 35 18.57 -0.92 -22.68
C LEU A 35 18.43 0.40 -21.90
N GLY A 36 19.26 0.61 -20.87
CA GLY A 36 19.26 1.82 -20.06
C GLY A 36 18.19 1.85 -18.97
N HIS A 37 17.46 0.76 -18.77
CA HIS A 37 16.47 0.68 -17.70
C HIS A 37 17.13 0.47 -16.33
N LYS A 38 16.42 0.83 -15.27
CA LYS A 38 16.76 0.50 -13.88
C LYS A 38 16.00 -0.73 -13.44
N VAL A 39 16.61 -1.56 -12.61
CA VAL A 39 15.98 -2.77 -12.09
C VAL A 39 16.10 -2.81 -10.58
N ILE A 40 14.96 -2.96 -9.90
CA ILE A 40 14.90 -3.26 -8.46
C ILE A 40 14.65 -4.76 -8.35
N LEU A 41 15.67 -5.51 -7.93
CA LEU A 41 15.58 -6.96 -7.79
C LEU A 41 15.02 -7.35 -6.43
N THR A 42 13.98 -8.19 -6.39
CA THR A 42 13.48 -8.76 -5.15
C THR A 42 14.06 -10.13 -4.89
N LEU A 43 14.62 -10.32 -3.70
CA LEU A 43 15.23 -11.56 -3.23
C LEU A 43 14.57 -12.01 -1.94
N LYS A 44 14.68 -13.29 -1.62
CA LYS A 44 14.22 -13.82 -0.34
C LYS A 44 15.27 -13.59 0.75
N GLU A 45 14.83 -13.30 1.97
CA GLU A 45 15.72 -13.18 3.14
C GLU A 45 16.14 -14.55 3.66
N ALA A 46 15.34 -15.58 3.42
CA ALA A 46 15.61 -16.94 3.83
C ALA A 46 15.24 -17.92 2.72
N PRO A 47 15.80 -19.13 2.70
CA PRO A 47 15.50 -20.13 1.70
C PRO A 47 14.00 -20.49 1.68
N VAL A 48 13.39 -20.37 0.50
CA VAL A 48 12.01 -20.78 0.22
C VAL A 48 12.04 -21.52 -1.11
N TYR A 49 11.95 -22.83 -1.06
CA TYR A 49 12.16 -23.70 -2.23
C TYR A 49 13.50 -23.39 -2.90
N TYR A 50 13.51 -23.14 -4.20
CA TYR A 50 14.69 -22.80 -5.00
C TYR A 50 14.73 -21.31 -5.37
N ALA A 51 13.98 -20.47 -4.64
CA ALA A 51 14.00 -19.04 -4.89
C ALA A 51 15.35 -18.43 -4.48
N PRO A 52 15.89 -17.52 -5.29
CA PRO A 52 17.15 -16.87 -4.94
C PRO A 52 17.00 -16.04 -3.67
N THR A 53 18.01 -16.17 -2.83
CA THR A 53 18.10 -15.44 -1.56
C THR A 53 19.15 -14.34 -1.65
N VAL A 54 19.18 -13.48 -0.65
CA VAL A 54 20.24 -12.46 -0.50
C VAL A 54 21.63 -13.12 -0.42
N TRP A 55 21.71 -14.30 0.22
CA TRP A 55 22.95 -15.06 0.37
C TRP A 55 23.50 -15.58 -0.95
N ASP A 56 22.63 -15.89 -1.93
CA ASP A 56 23.05 -16.33 -3.25
C ASP A 56 23.72 -15.18 -4.02
N VAL A 57 23.27 -13.94 -3.81
CA VAL A 57 23.89 -12.76 -4.42
C VAL A 57 25.28 -12.51 -3.89
N ASP A 58 25.47 -12.63 -2.58
CA ASP A 58 26.76 -12.36 -1.93
C ASP A 58 27.81 -13.46 -2.22
N ARG A 59 27.39 -14.62 -2.71
CA ARG A 59 28.25 -15.79 -2.92
C ARG A 59 28.39 -16.24 -4.37
N ASP A 60 27.50 -15.80 -5.24
CA ASP A 60 27.56 -16.13 -6.67
C ASP A 60 28.35 -15.07 -7.40
N PRO A 61 29.56 -15.38 -7.94
CA PRO A 61 30.39 -14.43 -8.68
C PRO A 61 29.66 -13.78 -9.85
N LEU A 62 28.75 -14.53 -10.52
CA LEU A 62 27.97 -13.98 -11.64
C LEU A 62 27.00 -12.89 -11.18
N LEU A 63 26.54 -12.95 -9.94
CA LEU A 63 25.66 -11.93 -9.37
C LEU A 63 26.44 -10.74 -8.86
N VAL A 64 27.53 -10.98 -8.13
CA VAL A 64 28.38 -9.93 -7.57
C VAL A 64 28.96 -9.06 -8.69
N ASP A 65 29.44 -9.69 -9.77
CA ASP A 65 30.08 -8.97 -10.88
C ASP A 65 29.09 -8.29 -11.84
N ASN A 66 27.83 -8.74 -11.88
CA ASN A 66 26.87 -8.31 -12.89
C ASN A 66 25.66 -7.50 -12.35
N LEU A 67 25.48 -7.41 -11.02
CA LEU A 67 24.42 -6.63 -10.43
C LEU A 67 25.00 -5.54 -9.51
N PRO A 68 24.87 -4.27 -9.87
CA PRO A 68 25.25 -3.17 -8.97
C PRO A 68 24.47 -3.25 -7.65
N GLU A 69 25.14 -3.12 -6.50
CA GLU A 69 24.53 -3.15 -5.17
C GLU A 69 23.33 -2.20 -5.02
N SER A 70 23.34 -1.07 -5.72
CA SER A 70 22.27 -0.07 -5.72
C SER A 70 20.94 -0.58 -6.28
N HIS A 71 20.89 -1.76 -6.88
CA HIS A 71 19.71 -2.34 -7.52
C HIS A 71 19.20 -3.60 -6.81
N ILE A 72 19.81 -3.98 -5.70
CA ILE A 72 19.43 -5.18 -4.94
C ILE A 72 18.45 -4.80 -3.82
N PHE A 73 17.29 -5.41 -3.85
CA PHE A 73 16.25 -5.23 -2.85
C PHE A 73 15.98 -6.54 -2.10
N LYS A 74 16.00 -6.50 -0.76
CA LYS A 74 15.74 -7.65 0.09
C LYS A 74 14.23 -7.78 0.36
N ALA A 75 13.61 -8.82 -0.19
CA ALA A 75 12.23 -9.16 0.13
C ALA A 75 12.20 -10.30 1.16
N PRO A 76 11.33 -10.25 2.20
CA PRO A 76 11.20 -11.33 3.15
C PRO A 76 10.74 -12.62 2.47
N ALA A 77 11.12 -13.75 3.04
CA ALA A 77 10.62 -15.06 2.62
C ALA A 77 9.10 -15.08 2.75
N ALA A 78 8.39 -15.23 1.62
CA ALA A 78 6.94 -15.25 1.58
C ALA A 78 6.46 -16.57 0.96
N SER A 79 5.38 -17.11 1.50
CA SER A 79 4.71 -18.25 0.89
C SER A 79 3.96 -17.85 -0.38
N LYS A 80 3.53 -18.86 -1.16
CA LYS A 80 2.85 -18.68 -2.45
C LYS A 80 1.72 -17.63 -2.42
N ASN A 81 0.92 -17.61 -1.35
CA ASN A 81 -0.24 -16.71 -1.22
C ASN A 81 0.07 -15.39 -0.51
N GLU A 82 1.32 -15.16 -0.14
CA GLU A 82 1.69 -14.01 0.69
C GLU A 82 2.23 -12.83 -0.10
N LEU A 83 2.56 -12.97 -1.39
CA LEU A 83 3.19 -11.89 -2.13
C LEU A 83 2.37 -10.59 -2.05
N LEU A 84 1.07 -10.63 -2.34
CA LEU A 84 0.20 -9.45 -2.27
C LEU A 84 -0.04 -8.97 -0.83
N ARG A 85 -0.08 -9.89 0.14
CA ARG A 85 -0.19 -9.54 1.55
C ARG A 85 1.09 -8.87 2.05
N ARG A 86 2.24 -9.43 1.71
CA ARG A 86 3.56 -8.91 2.10
C ARG A 86 3.92 -7.59 1.42
N LEU A 87 3.41 -7.31 0.23
CA LEU A 87 3.52 -5.98 -0.38
C LEU A 87 2.96 -4.88 0.53
N ARG A 88 1.92 -5.20 1.32
CA ARG A 88 1.31 -4.26 2.27
C ARG A 88 2.04 -4.18 3.61
N GLU A 89 2.67 -5.26 4.05
CA GLU A 89 3.33 -5.37 5.34
C GLU A 89 4.81 -4.98 5.30
N ASN A 90 5.48 -5.20 4.15
CA ASN A 90 6.88 -4.87 3.98
C ASN A 90 7.05 -3.49 3.34
N ARG A 91 7.53 -2.54 4.14
CA ARG A 91 7.76 -1.15 3.70
C ARG A 91 8.70 -1.04 2.51
N LEU A 92 9.77 -1.83 2.48
CA LEU A 92 10.76 -1.78 1.41
C LEU A 92 10.18 -2.31 0.10
N LEU A 93 9.42 -3.40 0.15
CA LEU A 93 8.77 -3.96 -1.03
C LEU A 93 7.66 -3.02 -1.54
N ALA A 94 6.86 -2.43 -0.64
CA ALA A 94 5.85 -1.43 -0.98
C ALA A 94 6.49 -0.19 -1.62
N ARG A 95 7.65 0.24 -1.12
CA ARG A 95 8.44 1.33 -1.70
C ARG A 95 8.93 0.98 -3.09
N ALA A 96 9.58 -0.17 -3.27
CA ALA A 96 10.07 -0.64 -4.56
C ALA A 96 8.93 -0.76 -5.59
N TRP A 97 7.75 -1.24 -5.16
CA TRP A 97 6.56 -1.27 -6.00
C TRP A 97 6.12 0.12 -6.46
N LYS A 98 6.16 1.11 -5.57
CA LYS A 98 5.77 2.49 -5.87
C LYS A 98 6.77 3.23 -6.77
N GLU A 99 8.05 2.96 -6.60
CA GLU A 99 9.12 3.55 -7.41
C GLU A 99 9.23 2.94 -8.81
N SER A 100 8.73 1.71 -9.00
CA SER A 100 8.77 1.05 -10.30
C SER A 100 7.76 1.64 -11.29
N ASP A 101 8.11 1.61 -12.56
CA ASP A 101 7.23 1.99 -13.68
C ASP A 101 6.45 0.80 -14.20
N ALA A 102 7.02 -0.39 -14.10
CA ALA A 102 6.38 -1.65 -14.44
C ALA A 102 6.98 -2.78 -13.58
N ILE A 103 6.29 -3.91 -13.57
CA ILE A 103 6.65 -5.09 -12.80
C ILE A 103 6.92 -6.24 -13.74
N ILE A 104 8.04 -6.90 -13.55
CA ILE A 104 8.35 -8.16 -14.20
C ILE A 104 8.36 -9.25 -13.14
N ALA A 105 7.57 -10.29 -13.34
CA ALA A 105 7.49 -11.42 -12.43
C ALA A 105 7.72 -12.73 -13.19
N ARG A 106 8.70 -13.51 -12.75
CA ARG A 106 9.00 -14.80 -13.34
C ARG A 106 8.42 -15.97 -12.52
N GLY A 107 7.98 -17.00 -13.23
CA GLY A 107 7.51 -18.27 -12.66
C GLY A 107 6.01 -18.40 -12.51
N ARG A 108 5.54 -19.66 -12.52
CA ARG A 108 4.10 -19.99 -12.47
C ARG A 108 3.44 -19.50 -11.19
N CYS A 109 4.14 -19.61 -10.06
CA CYS A 109 3.59 -19.15 -8.77
C CYS A 109 3.31 -17.66 -8.76
N ASN A 110 4.24 -16.84 -9.27
CA ASN A 110 4.04 -15.38 -9.37
C ASN A 110 2.93 -15.04 -10.37
N ARG A 111 2.87 -15.73 -11.52
CA ARG A 111 1.78 -15.59 -12.49
C ARG A 111 0.42 -15.85 -11.83
N ASP A 112 0.25 -16.97 -11.14
CA ASP A 112 -1.03 -17.36 -10.54
C ASP A 112 -1.50 -16.36 -9.51
N VAL A 113 -0.59 -15.81 -8.71
CA VAL A 113 -0.90 -14.78 -7.70
C VAL A 113 -1.24 -13.44 -8.35
N LEU A 114 -0.44 -12.98 -9.30
CA LEU A 114 -0.56 -11.63 -9.85
C LEU A 114 -1.64 -11.53 -10.92
N LEU A 115 -1.81 -12.55 -11.77
CA LEU A 115 -2.83 -12.53 -12.81
C LEU A 115 -4.18 -13.03 -12.29
N GLY A 116 -4.19 -13.98 -11.34
CA GLY A 116 -5.42 -14.54 -10.76
C GLY A 116 -6.14 -13.64 -9.75
N THR A 117 -5.56 -12.51 -9.37
CA THR A 117 -6.19 -11.58 -8.44
C THR A 117 -7.14 -10.60 -9.13
N SER A 118 -8.24 -10.23 -8.45
CA SER A 118 -9.11 -9.11 -8.84
C SER A 118 -8.51 -7.74 -8.49
N HIS A 119 -7.33 -7.69 -7.85
CA HIS A 119 -6.67 -6.44 -7.51
C HIS A 119 -6.31 -5.65 -8.78
N LEU A 120 -6.65 -4.36 -8.78
CA LEU A 120 -6.33 -3.44 -9.85
C LEU A 120 -4.95 -2.83 -9.59
N PHE A 121 -4.01 -3.12 -10.48
CA PHE A 121 -2.65 -2.59 -10.35
C PHE A 121 -2.53 -1.19 -10.95
N THR A 122 -1.69 -0.38 -10.36
CA THR A 122 -1.33 0.96 -10.86
C THR A 122 -0.15 0.93 -11.82
N ARG A 123 0.40 -0.26 -12.10
CA ARG A 123 1.52 -0.52 -13.01
C ARG A 123 1.23 -1.73 -13.87
N ASP A 124 1.80 -1.75 -15.06
CA ASP A 124 1.78 -2.92 -15.91
C ASP A 124 2.55 -4.06 -15.25
N VAL A 125 1.98 -5.26 -15.28
CA VAL A 125 2.59 -6.46 -14.71
C VAL A 125 2.85 -7.45 -15.84
N PHE A 126 4.12 -7.73 -16.12
CA PHE A 126 4.57 -8.71 -17.11
C PHE A 126 4.94 -10.00 -16.37
N CYS A 127 4.20 -11.07 -16.62
CA CYS A 127 4.49 -12.38 -16.06
C CYS A 127 5.12 -13.27 -17.12
N PHE A 128 6.28 -13.85 -16.81
CA PHE A 128 6.98 -14.82 -17.65
C PHE A 128 7.03 -16.18 -16.94
N TRP A 129 6.71 -17.24 -17.64
CA TRP A 129 6.82 -18.61 -17.11
C TRP A 129 7.15 -19.58 -18.22
N GLU A 130 7.72 -20.72 -17.83
CA GLU A 130 7.92 -21.83 -18.75
C GLU A 130 6.68 -22.73 -18.75
N ASP A 131 6.24 -23.11 -19.94
CA ASP A 131 5.18 -24.07 -20.15
C ASP A 131 5.59 -25.04 -21.25
N ARG A 132 5.82 -26.32 -20.90
CA ARG A 132 6.24 -27.40 -21.80
C ARG A 132 7.50 -27.07 -22.63
N GLY A 133 8.48 -26.45 -22.02
CA GLY A 133 9.74 -26.04 -22.67
C GLY A 133 9.68 -24.73 -23.44
N GLU A 134 8.51 -24.09 -23.51
CA GLU A 134 8.34 -22.78 -24.15
C GLU A 134 8.20 -21.67 -23.11
N VAL A 135 8.83 -20.54 -23.35
CA VAL A 135 8.65 -19.34 -22.53
C VAL A 135 7.35 -18.65 -22.96
N ARG A 136 6.43 -18.57 -22.01
CA ARG A 136 5.16 -17.84 -22.15
C ARG A 136 5.25 -16.50 -21.44
N MET A 137 4.55 -15.52 -21.98
CA MET A 137 4.40 -14.19 -21.38
C MET A 137 2.93 -13.77 -21.38
N GLN A 138 2.53 -13.11 -20.31
CA GLN A 138 1.23 -12.45 -20.24
C GLN A 138 1.37 -11.09 -19.57
N LEU A 139 0.76 -10.08 -20.16
CA LEU A 139 0.62 -8.74 -19.62
C LEU A 139 -0.72 -8.60 -18.91
N LYS A 140 -0.69 -8.13 -17.67
CA LYS A 140 -1.84 -7.53 -16.98
C LYS A 140 -1.62 -6.02 -17.00
N PRO A 141 -2.34 -5.28 -17.84
CA PRO A 141 -2.18 -3.83 -17.93
C PRO A 141 -2.63 -3.16 -16.62
N HIS A 142 -2.09 -2.00 -16.35
CA HIS A 142 -2.58 -1.16 -15.26
C HIS A 142 -4.04 -0.77 -15.51
N ALA A 143 -4.79 -0.52 -14.44
CA ALA A 143 -6.19 -0.16 -14.57
C ALA A 143 -6.35 1.21 -15.25
N PRO A 144 -7.24 1.34 -16.25
CA PRO A 144 -7.46 2.60 -16.95
C PRO A 144 -7.88 3.71 -15.98
N GLY A 145 -7.36 4.91 -16.16
CA GLY A 145 -7.69 6.08 -15.34
C GLY A 145 -7.05 6.10 -13.95
N ILE A 146 -6.24 5.09 -13.58
CA ILE A 146 -5.50 5.09 -12.33
C ILE A 146 -4.19 5.88 -12.52
N ARG A 147 -4.07 6.99 -11.80
CA ARG A 147 -2.84 7.80 -11.79
C ARG A 147 -1.78 7.13 -10.91
N LYS A 148 -0.56 7.05 -11.41
CA LYS A 148 0.60 6.66 -10.61
C LYS A 148 1.00 7.82 -9.69
N PHE A 149 1.07 7.57 -8.38
CA PHE A 149 1.62 8.52 -7.42
C PHE A 149 3.03 8.09 -7.04
N SER A 150 4.02 8.97 -7.22
CA SER A 150 5.37 8.71 -6.73
C SER A 150 5.44 8.85 -5.21
N GLU A 151 6.40 8.17 -4.59
CA GLU A 151 6.68 8.30 -3.16
C GLU A 151 6.94 9.78 -2.78
N GLN A 152 7.67 10.51 -3.62
CA GLN A 152 7.94 11.91 -3.40
C GLN A 152 6.65 12.75 -3.36
N ALA A 153 5.70 12.51 -4.28
CA ALA A 153 4.42 13.20 -4.30
C ALA A 153 3.58 12.88 -3.06
N LEU A 154 3.54 11.60 -2.65
CA LEU A 154 2.82 11.17 -1.46
C LEU A 154 3.45 11.74 -0.17
N THR A 155 4.77 11.77 -0.10
CA THR A 155 5.50 12.38 1.03
C THR A 155 5.28 13.89 1.10
N ALA A 156 5.24 14.59 -0.04
CA ALA A 156 4.93 16.02 -0.07
C ALA A 156 3.51 16.30 0.46
N LYS A 157 2.52 15.47 0.08
CA LYS A 157 1.16 15.55 0.63
C LYS A 157 1.13 15.31 2.14
N ALA A 158 1.80 14.27 2.63
CA ALA A 158 1.90 13.99 4.06
C ALA A 158 2.51 15.18 4.82
N ARG A 159 3.58 15.78 4.31
CA ARG A 159 4.22 16.96 4.91
C ARG A 159 3.28 18.17 4.97
N THR A 160 2.45 18.37 3.93
CA THR A 160 1.46 19.46 3.93
C THR A 160 0.42 19.25 5.06
N ILE A 161 -0.08 18.02 5.22
CA ILE A 161 -1.01 17.70 6.30
C ILE A 161 -0.34 17.89 7.68
N ILE A 162 0.88 17.39 7.85
CA ILE A 162 1.66 17.56 9.10
C ILE A 162 1.89 19.04 9.41
N LYS A 163 2.16 19.88 8.40
CA LYS A 163 2.29 21.33 8.59
C LYS A 163 1.00 21.95 9.12
N SER A 164 -0.16 21.57 8.56
CA SER A 164 -1.47 22.05 9.05
C SER A 164 -1.75 21.58 10.48
N MET A 165 -1.37 20.33 10.84
CA MET A 165 -1.49 19.83 12.20
C MET A 165 -0.66 20.67 13.20
N ARG A 166 0.60 20.97 12.85
CA ARG A 166 1.47 21.83 13.68
C ARG A 166 0.87 23.20 13.89
N ALA A 167 0.48 23.88 12.79
CA ALA A 167 -0.15 25.19 12.88
C ALA A 167 -1.41 25.19 13.77
N SER A 168 -2.21 24.13 13.73
CA SER A 168 -3.37 24.00 14.59
C SER A 168 -2.99 23.80 16.05
N LYS A 169 -1.97 22.99 16.34
CA LYS A 169 -1.46 22.85 17.72
C LYS A 169 -0.86 24.15 18.26
N ASP A 170 -0.12 24.89 17.43
CA ASP A 170 0.47 26.19 17.79
C ASP A 170 -0.63 27.23 18.08
N SER A 171 -1.82 27.07 17.49
CA SER A 171 -3.01 27.88 17.83
C SER A 171 -3.83 27.36 19.04
N GLY A 172 -3.31 26.37 19.76
CA GLY A 172 -3.95 25.80 20.96
C GLY A 172 -5.02 24.75 20.71
N LYS A 173 -5.21 24.29 19.46
CA LYS A 173 -6.18 23.26 19.13
C LYS A 173 -5.64 21.85 19.34
N ALA A 174 -6.48 20.95 19.81
CA ALA A 174 -6.21 19.52 19.76
C ALA A 174 -6.31 19.00 18.32
N VAL A 175 -5.53 18.00 17.96
CA VAL A 175 -5.57 17.34 16.64
C VAL A 175 -6.26 15.99 16.78
N MET A 176 -7.32 15.78 16.01
CA MET A 176 -8.04 14.50 15.90
C MET A 176 -7.80 13.89 14.53
N PHE A 177 -7.45 12.60 14.50
CA PHE A 177 -7.42 11.79 13.28
C PHE A 177 -8.66 10.89 13.26
N TYR A 178 -9.48 11.00 12.21
CA TYR A 178 -10.69 10.21 12.04
C TYR A 178 -10.46 9.05 11.08
N SER A 179 -10.17 7.86 11.61
CA SER A 179 -10.05 6.63 10.81
C SER A 179 -11.41 6.19 10.31
N CYS A 180 -11.61 6.22 9.00
CA CYS A 180 -12.89 5.88 8.38
C CYS A 180 -12.72 4.89 7.22
N ILE A 181 -13.82 4.22 6.87
CA ILE A 181 -13.88 3.33 5.72
C ILE A 181 -14.04 4.17 4.46
N ILE A 182 -13.15 3.99 3.47
CA ILE A 182 -13.26 4.68 2.18
C ILE A 182 -13.45 3.67 1.03
N GLY A 183 -12.50 2.77 0.83
CA GLY A 183 -12.50 1.83 -0.31
C GLY A 183 -12.74 0.37 0.06
N SER A 184 -13.23 0.08 1.26
CA SER A 184 -13.36 -1.30 1.76
C SER A 184 -14.68 -1.97 1.41
N ILE A 185 -15.71 -1.20 1.04
CA ILE A 185 -17.01 -1.71 0.61
C ILE A 185 -17.08 -1.61 -0.91
N PRO A 186 -17.14 -2.74 -1.66
CA PRO A 186 -17.17 -2.71 -3.11
C PRO A 186 -18.29 -1.82 -3.66
N GLY A 187 -17.97 -0.95 -4.62
CA GLY A 187 -18.92 -0.04 -5.25
C GLY A 187 -19.44 1.11 -4.37
N GLN A 188 -18.96 1.25 -3.12
CA GLN A 188 -19.45 2.24 -2.16
C GLN A 188 -18.46 3.38 -1.87
N THR A 189 -17.38 3.51 -2.61
CA THR A 189 -16.34 4.52 -2.31
C THR A 189 -16.91 5.95 -2.25
N ALA A 190 -17.75 6.35 -3.20
CA ALA A 190 -18.37 7.67 -3.18
C ALA A 190 -19.31 7.87 -1.97
N THR A 191 -20.08 6.84 -1.63
CA THR A 191 -20.94 6.84 -0.44
C THR A 191 -20.09 6.93 0.83
N ALA A 192 -19.00 6.19 0.92
CA ALA A 192 -18.10 6.18 2.08
C ALA A 192 -17.46 7.56 2.31
N ILE A 193 -16.99 8.21 1.25
CA ILE A 193 -16.50 9.60 1.31
C ILE A 193 -17.59 10.51 1.86
N LYS A 194 -18.80 10.45 1.30
CA LYS A 194 -19.92 11.29 1.75
C LYS A 194 -20.31 11.04 3.19
N VAL A 195 -20.31 9.79 3.65
CA VAL A 195 -20.57 9.40 5.05
C VAL A 195 -19.52 10.01 5.97
N ALA A 196 -18.23 9.86 5.66
CA ALA A 196 -17.14 10.42 6.45
C ALA A 196 -17.21 11.97 6.49
N ASP A 197 -17.42 12.62 5.35
CA ASP A 197 -17.52 14.09 5.26
C ASP A 197 -18.70 14.63 6.04
N THR A 198 -19.85 13.97 5.98
CA THR A 198 -21.06 14.40 6.71
C THR A 198 -20.84 14.31 8.21
N PHE A 199 -20.25 13.22 8.70
CA PHE A 199 -19.96 13.07 10.12
C PHE A 199 -18.92 14.08 10.60
N VAL A 200 -17.81 14.21 9.90
CA VAL A 200 -16.74 15.12 10.30
C VAL A 200 -17.21 16.57 10.26
N ARG A 201 -18.06 16.96 9.31
CA ARG A 201 -18.68 18.29 9.29
C ARG A 201 -19.48 18.52 10.56
N SER A 202 -20.34 17.59 10.93
CA SER A 202 -21.13 17.67 12.17
C SER A 202 -20.25 17.71 13.45
N LEU A 203 -19.09 17.04 13.43
CA LEU A 203 -18.12 17.16 14.53
C LEU A 203 -17.47 18.54 14.58
N ARG A 204 -17.08 19.11 13.43
CA ARG A 204 -16.44 20.43 13.36
C ARG A 204 -17.38 21.54 13.83
N GLU A 205 -18.67 21.41 13.60
CA GLU A 205 -19.69 22.36 14.10
C GLU A 205 -19.81 22.38 15.63
N ARG A 206 -19.43 21.28 16.29
CA ARG A 206 -19.53 21.10 17.75
C ARG A 206 -18.21 21.22 18.48
N LEU A 207 -17.09 21.06 17.78
CA LEU A 207 -15.74 20.96 18.36
C LEU A 207 -14.82 22.01 17.72
N ASP A 208 -15.02 23.28 18.08
CA ASP A 208 -14.27 24.43 17.57
C ASP A 208 -12.78 24.43 17.96
N GLN A 209 -12.47 23.79 19.11
CA GLN A 209 -11.10 23.66 19.64
C GLN A 209 -10.37 22.40 19.13
N VAL A 210 -10.95 21.68 18.16
CA VAL A 210 -10.35 20.47 17.60
C VAL A 210 -10.13 20.61 16.09
N PHE A 211 -8.89 20.42 15.65
CA PHE A 211 -8.57 20.27 14.23
C PHE A 211 -8.76 18.81 13.83
N ILE A 212 -9.77 18.54 13.00
CA ILE A 212 -10.14 17.17 12.61
C ILE A 212 -9.60 16.87 11.22
N ILE A 213 -8.73 15.84 11.13
CA ILE A 213 -8.24 15.28 9.87
C ILE A 213 -9.23 14.22 9.41
N ASN A 214 -9.86 14.48 8.27
CA ASN A 214 -10.71 13.54 7.57
C ASN A 214 -9.94 12.94 6.38
N PRO A 215 -9.54 11.66 6.39
CA PRO A 215 -8.84 11.04 5.27
C PRO A 215 -9.60 11.11 3.94
N ALA A 216 -10.92 11.18 3.96
CA ALA A 216 -11.75 11.28 2.76
C ALA A 216 -11.49 12.56 1.95
N GLU A 217 -11.14 13.67 2.62
CA GLU A 217 -10.83 14.96 1.97
C GLU A 217 -9.52 14.95 1.15
N TYR A 218 -8.65 13.99 1.43
CA TYR A 218 -7.33 13.85 0.79
C TYR A 218 -7.28 12.70 -0.23
N PHE A 219 -8.42 12.04 -0.44
CA PHE A 219 -8.53 11.01 -1.46
C PHE A 219 -8.55 11.64 -2.85
N GLU A 220 -7.58 11.27 -3.68
CA GLU A 220 -7.55 11.69 -5.08
C GLU A 220 -7.87 10.50 -6.00
N PRO A 221 -8.61 10.73 -7.09
CA PRO A 221 -8.84 9.71 -8.09
C PRO A 221 -7.52 9.10 -8.58
N GLY A 222 -7.43 7.79 -8.54
CA GLY A 222 -6.23 7.05 -8.91
C GLY A 222 -5.30 6.67 -7.74
N MET A 223 -5.52 7.17 -6.53
CA MET A 223 -4.87 6.64 -5.36
C MET A 223 -5.39 5.23 -5.05
N ASP A 224 -4.49 4.28 -4.96
CA ASP A 224 -4.82 2.96 -4.42
C ASP A 224 -4.68 2.93 -2.88
N GLY A 225 -5.05 1.79 -2.30
CA GLY A 225 -4.95 1.65 -0.85
C GLY A 225 -3.53 1.66 -0.30
N ASP A 226 -2.54 1.33 -1.12
CA ASP A 226 -1.15 1.33 -0.72
C ASP A 226 -0.58 2.75 -0.77
N ASP A 227 -0.99 3.57 -1.75
CA ASP A 227 -0.70 5.01 -1.80
C ASP A 227 -1.24 5.72 -0.55
N LEU A 228 -2.50 5.45 -0.22
CA LEU A 228 -3.12 6.02 0.98
C LEU A 228 -2.39 5.59 2.24
N MET A 229 -2.08 4.30 2.40
CA MET A 229 -1.39 3.82 3.59
C MET A 229 0.03 4.37 3.71
N PHE A 230 0.77 4.50 2.60
CA PHE A 230 2.11 5.09 2.61
C PHE A 230 2.07 6.56 3.05
N MET A 231 1.13 7.33 2.54
CA MET A 231 0.93 8.74 2.90
C MET A 231 0.48 8.88 4.36
N TRP A 232 -0.56 8.14 4.76
CA TRP A 232 -1.16 8.26 6.08
C TRP A 232 -0.24 7.77 7.19
N GLU A 233 0.56 6.73 6.98
CA GLU A 233 1.50 6.26 8.01
C GLU A 233 2.49 7.36 8.42
N GLN A 234 2.94 8.22 7.50
CA GLN A 234 3.80 9.36 7.82
C GLN A 234 3.08 10.39 8.71
N VAL A 235 1.81 10.69 8.40
CA VAL A 235 0.98 11.59 9.20
C VAL A 235 0.69 10.99 10.58
N GLN A 236 0.30 9.74 10.61
CA GLN A 236 -0.07 9.00 11.81
C GLN A 236 1.08 8.84 12.80
N ARG A 237 2.32 8.68 12.30
CA ARG A 237 3.53 8.57 13.14
C ARG A 237 4.20 9.91 13.44
N SER A 238 3.56 11.04 13.12
CA SER A 238 4.14 12.37 13.35
C SER A 238 4.23 12.78 14.82
N GLY A 239 3.53 12.09 15.73
CA GLY A 239 3.43 12.46 17.16
C GLY A 239 2.54 13.68 17.43
N LEU A 240 1.79 14.16 16.44
CA LEU A 240 0.97 15.37 16.58
C LEU A 240 -0.51 15.08 16.91
N ILE A 241 -0.96 13.84 16.81
CA ILE A 241 -2.35 13.44 17.05
C ILE A 241 -2.60 13.37 18.56
N ASN A 242 -3.62 14.05 19.02
CA ASN A 242 -4.08 14.00 20.41
C ASN A 242 -5.23 13.00 20.59
N ILE A 243 -6.10 12.90 19.59
CA ILE A 243 -7.28 12.02 19.60
C ILE A 243 -7.29 11.20 18.32
N TRP A 244 -7.34 9.90 18.44
CA TRP A 244 -7.48 8.99 17.30
C TRP A 244 -8.84 8.31 17.38
N ARG A 245 -9.80 8.78 16.57
CA ARG A 245 -11.16 8.26 16.54
C ARG A 245 -11.32 7.29 15.39
N PHE A 246 -11.79 6.08 15.70
CA PHE A 246 -12.19 5.08 14.73
C PHE A 246 -13.69 5.14 14.48
N GLN A 247 -14.08 5.24 13.21
CA GLN A 247 -15.47 5.28 12.79
C GLN A 247 -16.25 4.09 13.37
N SER A 248 -17.28 4.37 14.14
CA SER A 248 -18.18 3.38 14.72
C SER A 248 -19.43 3.19 13.86
N MET A 249 -20.27 2.22 14.22
CA MET A 249 -21.56 2.03 13.56
C MET A 249 -22.50 3.21 13.85
N GLU A 250 -22.45 3.75 15.05
CA GLU A 250 -23.21 4.94 15.47
C GLU A 250 -22.82 6.18 14.64
N ASP A 251 -21.53 6.36 14.32
CA ASP A 251 -21.05 7.44 13.43
C ASP A 251 -21.65 7.30 12.03
N ILE A 252 -21.73 6.06 11.52
CA ILE A 252 -22.31 5.74 10.21
C ILE A 252 -23.82 6.02 10.23
N GLU A 253 -24.54 5.53 11.24
CA GLU A 253 -25.97 5.75 11.41
C GLU A 253 -26.31 7.24 11.54
N ALA A 254 -25.53 7.97 12.33
CA ALA A 254 -25.66 9.42 12.45
C ALA A 254 -25.47 10.13 11.12
N SER A 255 -24.47 9.71 10.33
CA SER A 255 -24.22 10.28 8.99
C SER A 255 -25.38 10.03 8.04
N PHE A 256 -25.89 8.81 7.97
CA PHE A 256 -27.05 8.50 7.12
C PHE A 256 -28.28 9.27 7.58
N GLY A 257 -28.51 9.38 8.90
CA GLY A 257 -29.59 10.20 9.47
C GLY A 257 -29.48 11.67 9.09
N LEU A 258 -28.30 12.28 9.19
CA LEU A 258 -28.03 13.66 8.76
C LEU A 258 -28.25 13.87 7.25
N MET A 259 -28.06 12.83 6.45
CA MET A 259 -28.35 12.85 5.00
C MET A 259 -29.84 12.60 4.69
N GLY A 260 -30.69 12.32 5.69
CA GLY A 260 -32.09 11.93 5.48
C GLY A 260 -32.26 10.54 4.88
N LEU A 261 -31.27 9.65 5.04
CA LEU A 261 -31.22 8.33 4.44
C LEU A 261 -31.23 7.24 5.53
N LYS A 262 -31.73 6.06 5.16
CA LYS A 262 -31.54 4.85 5.97
C LYS A 262 -30.22 4.19 5.64
N VAL A 263 -29.59 3.56 6.63
CA VAL A 263 -28.36 2.79 6.41
C VAL A 263 -28.65 1.61 5.48
N PRO A 264 -27.99 1.52 4.31
CA PRO A 264 -28.19 0.40 3.40
C PRO A 264 -27.67 -0.92 4.03
N PRO A 265 -28.30 -2.08 3.75
CA PRO A 265 -27.87 -3.37 4.32
C PRO A 265 -26.39 -3.70 4.10
N VAL A 266 -25.79 -3.25 2.98
CA VAL A 266 -24.38 -3.46 2.66
C VAL A 266 -23.43 -2.79 3.68
N TRP A 267 -23.91 -1.84 4.48
CA TRP A 267 -23.17 -1.14 5.53
C TRP A 267 -23.32 -1.76 6.90
N SER A 268 -24.25 -2.70 7.10
CA SER A 268 -24.45 -3.35 8.40
C SER A 268 -23.20 -4.06 8.88
N GLY A 269 -22.75 -3.76 10.10
CA GLY A 269 -21.52 -4.30 10.68
C GLY A 269 -20.22 -3.82 10.03
N LYS A 270 -20.26 -2.79 9.19
CA LYS A 270 -19.12 -2.25 8.48
C LYS A 270 -18.57 -1.01 9.18
N TYR A 271 -17.81 -1.19 10.24
CA TYR A 271 -17.15 -0.10 10.96
C TYR A 271 -15.62 -0.19 10.88
N ALA A 272 -14.91 0.85 11.27
CA ALA A 272 -13.47 1.01 10.96
C ALA A 272 -12.60 -0.14 11.47
N THR A 273 -12.86 -0.71 12.65
CA THR A 273 -12.01 -1.78 13.21
C THR A 273 -12.28 -3.17 12.62
N PHE A 274 -13.33 -3.33 11.83
CA PHE A 274 -13.66 -4.58 11.16
C PHE A 274 -12.79 -4.84 9.91
N TYR A 275 -12.14 -3.82 9.36
CA TYR A 275 -11.38 -3.94 8.11
C TYR A 275 -9.88 -3.92 8.29
N THR A 276 -9.15 -4.68 7.45
CA THR A 276 -7.70 -4.88 7.50
C THR A 276 -6.87 -3.59 7.50
N ARG A 277 -7.31 -2.55 6.79
CA ARG A 277 -6.59 -1.25 6.76
C ARG A 277 -6.74 -0.50 8.07
N CYS A 278 -7.95 -0.41 8.60
CA CYS A 278 -8.18 0.19 9.89
C CYS A 278 -7.55 -0.62 11.04
N THR A 279 -7.39 -1.93 10.86
CA THR A 279 -6.61 -2.77 11.80
C THR A 279 -5.13 -2.36 11.81
N LYS A 280 -4.54 -2.04 10.64
CA LYS A 280 -3.17 -1.48 10.57
C LYS A 280 -3.11 -0.12 11.27
N GLU A 281 -4.06 0.76 11.03
CA GLU A 281 -4.15 2.06 11.71
C GLU A 281 -4.30 1.90 13.23
N LYS A 282 -5.10 0.92 13.68
CA LYS A 282 -5.22 0.61 15.12
C LYS A 282 -3.90 0.19 15.73
N ARG A 283 -3.10 -0.63 15.04
CA ARG A 283 -1.75 -1.01 15.50
C ARG A 283 -0.85 0.22 15.59
N ILE A 284 -0.85 1.09 14.58
CA ILE A 284 -0.08 2.33 14.60
C ILE A 284 -0.53 3.22 15.78
N ALA A 285 -1.84 3.36 16.01
CA ALA A 285 -2.37 4.13 17.13
C ALA A 285 -1.88 3.60 18.48
N LEU A 286 -1.93 2.29 18.69
CA LEU A 286 -1.44 1.63 19.89
C LEU A 286 0.08 1.77 20.05
N ASP A 287 0.84 1.66 18.96
CA ASP A 287 2.30 1.89 18.98
C ASP A 287 2.60 3.34 19.35
N MET A 288 1.88 4.29 18.77
CA MET A 288 2.06 5.72 19.10
C MET A 288 1.66 6.02 20.54
N GLN A 289 0.59 5.40 21.07
CA GLN A 289 0.18 5.60 22.45
C GLN A 289 1.23 5.10 23.48
N ARG A 290 2.04 4.08 23.14
CA ARG A 290 3.15 3.65 24.00
C ARG A 290 4.23 4.72 24.15
N SER A 291 4.49 5.51 23.11
CA SER A 291 5.46 6.61 23.12
C SER A 291 4.83 7.97 23.47
N HIS A 292 3.52 8.10 23.34
CA HIS A 292 2.72 9.28 23.63
C HIS A 292 1.50 8.89 24.47
N PRO A 293 1.65 8.66 25.80
CA PRO A 293 0.57 8.15 26.65
C PRO A 293 -0.66 9.05 26.72
N GLU A 294 -0.51 10.33 26.39
CA GLU A 294 -1.58 11.32 26.30
C GLU A 294 -2.50 11.13 25.10
N LEU A 295 -2.11 10.31 24.10
CA LEU A 295 -2.93 10.01 22.94
C LEU A 295 -4.19 9.24 23.37
N GLN A 296 -5.34 9.83 23.12
CA GLN A 296 -6.63 9.19 23.34
C GLN A 296 -7.03 8.39 22.11
N ILE A 297 -7.42 7.13 22.30
CA ILE A 297 -7.92 6.25 21.23
C ILE A 297 -9.41 5.99 21.51
N ASP A 298 -10.28 6.48 20.62
CA ASP A 298 -11.73 6.38 20.70
C ASP A 298 -12.29 5.51 19.56
N GLY A 299 -13.39 4.83 19.81
CA GLY A 299 -14.10 3.97 18.86
C GLY A 299 -14.18 2.51 19.29
N PRO A 300 -14.76 1.64 18.44
CA PRO A 300 -15.07 0.27 18.82
C PRO A 300 -13.79 -0.52 19.16
N ALA A 301 -13.85 -1.29 20.24
CA ALA A 301 -12.81 -2.22 20.59
C ALA A 301 -12.66 -3.30 19.48
N PRO A 302 -11.45 -3.78 19.16
CA PRO A 302 -11.32 -4.90 18.26
C PRO A 302 -12.01 -6.13 18.88
N GLU A 303 -12.84 -6.80 18.09
CA GLU A 303 -13.37 -8.10 18.52
C GLU A 303 -12.21 -9.03 18.83
N LYS A 304 -12.28 -9.75 19.95
CA LYS A 304 -11.22 -10.62 20.49
C LYS A 304 -10.81 -11.81 19.59
N SER A 305 -11.34 -11.92 18.39
CA SER A 305 -11.20 -13.09 17.50
C SER A 305 -9.95 -13.09 16.59
N PHE A 306 -9.00 -12.15 16.75
CA PHE A 306 -7.80 -12.08 15.89
C PHE A 306 -6.50 -11.80 16.68
N LEU A 307 -6.37 -12.45 17.86
CA LEU A 307 -5.07 -12.60 18.52
C LEU A 307 -4.48 -13.95 18.19
#